data_bed4f81ec0cb586abac07bad60d5a8ac
#
_entry.id   bed4f81ec0cb586abac07bad60d5a8ac
#
_cell.length_a   1.000
_cell.length_b   1.000
_cell.length_c   1.000
_cell.angle_alpha   90.00
_cell.angle_beta   90.00
_cell.angle_gamma   90.00
#
_symmetry.space_group_name_H-M   'P 1'
#
loop_
_entity.id
_entity.type
_entity.pdbx_description
1 polymer ?
#
loop_
_entity_poly.entity_id
_entity_poly.type
_entity_poly.pdbx_seq_one_letter_code
_entity_poly.pdbx_strand_id
1 'polypeptide(L)'
;MILPIGTIVTLNNQSDLKFMIVGYFPQNESGEQRDYSAIRYPMGVYDNRMYFFFNRADICEILHKGYEDDDFAAMQSLIGNSRLNFSE
;
A
#
# COMPACT_ATOMS: atom_id res chain seq x y z
N MET A 1 -5.26 -10.82 -0.46
CA MET A 1 -5.82 -9.77 -1.34
C MET A 1 -5.12 -8.46 -1.13
N ILE A 2 -4.89 -7.73 -2.20
CA ILE A 2 -4.25 -6.43 -2.09
C ILE A 2 -5.31 -5.35 -1.98
N LEU A 3 -4.90 -4.21 -1.42
CA LEU A 3 -5.77 -3.04 -1.32
C LEU A 3 -5.58 -2.17 -2.56
N PRO A 4 -6.65 -1.57 -3.08
CA PRO A 4 -6.51 -0.76 -4.29
C PRO A 4 -5.75 0.53 -4.05
N ILE A 5 -5.20 1.07 -5.12
CA ILE A 5 -4.56 2.38 -5.11
C ILE A 5 -5.58 3.40 -4.61
N GLY A 6 -5.14 4.31 -3.77
CA GLY A 6 -6.01 5.32 -3.18
C GLY A 6 -6.61 4.93 -1.85
N THR A 7 -6.36 3.70 -1.39
CA THR A 7 -6.81 3.28 -0.07
C THR A 7 -6.07 4.07 1.00
N ILE A 8 -6.81 4.57 1.98
CA ILE A 8 -6.23 5.36 3.06
C ILE A 8 -6.26 4.54 4.34
N VAL A 9 -5.09 4.41 4.97
CA VAL A 9 -4.92 3.55 6.14
C VAL A 9 -4.18 4.28 7.24
N THR A 10 -4.29 3.74 8.45
CA THR A 10 -3.39 4.10 9.54
C THR A 10 -2.50 2.91 9.82
N LEU A 11 -1.36 3.16 10.43
CA LEU A 11 -0.41 2.09 10.75
C LEU A 11 -0.37 1.87 12.26
N ASN A 12 0.06 0.68 12.65
CA ASN A 12 0.24 0.35 14.06
C ASN A 12 1.23 1.34 14.67
N ASN A 13 0.91 1.83 15.85
CA ASN A 13 1.74 2.78 16.60
C ASN A 13 1.82 4.16 15.97
N GLN A 14 1.01 4.43 14.94
CA GLN A 14 0.95 5.74 14.29
C GLN A 14 -0.49 6.04 13.88
N SER A 15 -1.41 5.83 14.81
CA SER A 15 -2.84 5.88 14.47
C SER A 15 -3.36 7.28 14.15
N ASP A 16 -2.60 8.32 14.48
CA ASP A 16 -2.99 9.69 14.15
C ASP A 16 -2.42 10.16 12.81
N LEU A 17 -1.68 9.32 12.11
CA LEU A 17 -1.18 9.62 10.78
C LEU A 17 -1.92 8.80 9.74
N LYS A 18 -2.19 9.42 8.60
CA LYS A 18 -2.88 8.74 7.50
C LYS A 18 -1.98 8.60 6.31
N PHE A 19 -2.07 7.44 5.67
CA PHE A 19 -1.24 7.13 4.50
C PHE A 19 -2.14 6.65 3.37
N MET A 20 -1.85 7.12 2.15
CA MET A 20 -2.58 6.68 0.98
C MET A 20 -1.70 5.76 0.15
N ILE A 21 -2.21 4.57 -0.15
CA ILE A 21 -1.48 3.58 -0.92
C ILE A 21 -1.37 4.04 -2.37
N VAL A 22 -0.16 4.05 -2.90
CA VAL A 22 0.11 4.49 -4.27
C VAL A 22 0.88 3.46 -5.10
N GLY A 23 1.28 2.35 -4.50
CA GLY A 23 2.01 1.33 -5.25
C GLY A 23 2.18 0.06 -4.46
N TYR A 24 2.76 -0.93 -5.12
CA TYR A 24 2.89 -2.27 -4.59
C TYR A 24 4.31 -2.77 -4.70
N PHE A 25 4.71 -3.56 -3.72
CA PHE A 25 5.96 -4.32 -3.71
C PHE A 25 7.20 -3.47 -3.92
N PRO A 26 7.31 -2.34 -3.19
CA PRO A 26 8.53 -1.55 -3.28
C PRO A 26 9.69 -2.28 -2.63
N GLN A 27 10.89 -1.97 -3.07
CA GLN A 27 12.10 -2.45 -2.42
C GLN A 27 12.84 -1.27 -1.82
N ASN A 28 13.35 -1.44 -0.60
CA ASN A 28 14.15 -0.39 -0.01
C ASN A 28 15.60 -0.54 -0.46
N GLU A 29 16.48 0.31 0.06
CA GLU A 29 17.90 0.32 -0.36
C GLU A 29 18.63 -0.97 -0.01
N SER A 30 18.15 -1.67 1.00
CA SER A 30 18.74 -2.95 1.39
C SER A 30 18.24 -4.11 0.54
N GLY A 31 17.31 -3.86 -0.38
CA GLY A 31 16.73 -4.91 -1.19
C GLY A 31 15.55 -5.61 -0.55
N GLU A 32 15.12 -5.17 0.62
CA GLU A 32 13.95 -5.75 1.27
C GLU A 32 12.68 -5.27 0.60
N GLN A 33 11.78 -6.19 0.37
CA GLN A 33 10.51 -5.87 -0.28
C GLN A 33 9.42 -5.71 0.77
N ARG A 34 8.54 -4.73 0.54
CA ARG A 34 7.36 -4.54 1.36
C ARG A 34 6.13 -4.75 0.49
N ASP A 35 4.96 -4.77 1.11
CA ASP A 35 3.72 -5.01 0.36
C ASP A 35 3.23 -3.75 -0.33
N TYR A 36 3.38 -2.59 0.29
CA TYR A 36 2.80 -1.35 -0.22
C TYR A 36 3.78 -0.20 -0.17
N SER A 37 3.61 0.74 -1.11
CA SER A 37 4.20 2.06 -0.98
C SER A 37 3.07 3.07 -0.85
N ALA A 38 3.32 4.12 -0.09
CA ALA A 38 2.27 5.09 0.24
C ALA A 38 2.85 6.47 0.43
N ILE A 39 1.96 7.46 0.44
CA ILE A 39 2.33 8.85 0.76
C ILE A 39 1.45 9.31 1.91
N ARG A 40 1.87 10.39 2.55
CA ARG A 40 1.10 10.96 3.65
C ARG A 40 -0.16 11.64 3.10
N TYR A 41 -1.26 11.39 3.75
CA TYR A 41 -2.51 12.08 3.45
C TYR A 41 -2.74 13.11 4.56
N PRO A 42 -3.17 14.34 4.27
CA PRO A 42 -3.57 14.87 2.96
C PRO A 42 -2.47 15.63 2.22
N MET A 43 -1.24 15.51 2.64
CA MET A 43 -0.15 16.33 2.08
C MET A 43 0.21 15.96 0.65
N GLY A 44 0.18 14.68 0.32
CA GLY A 44 0.58 14.24 -0.99
C GLY A 44 2.09 14.25 -1.15
N VAL A 45 2.53 14.25 -2.40
CA VAL A 45 3.96 14.23 -2.73
C VAL A 45 4.45 15.64 -2.97
N TYR A 46 5.40 16.09 -2.17
CA TYR A 46 6.06 17.36 -2.40
C TYR A 46 7.59 17.21 -2.41
N ASP A 47 8.06 15.98 -2.30
CA ASP A 47 9.49 15.67 -2.29
C ASP A 47 9.59 14.21 -2.70
N ASN A 48 10.57 13.89 -3.56
CA ASN A 48 10.70 12.51 -4.04
C ASN A 48 11.16 11.52 -2.97
N ARG A 49 11.40 11.96 -1.75
CA ARG A 49 11.77 11.09 -0.65
C ARG A 49 10.63 10.84 0.31
N MET A 50 9.41 11.13 -0.09
CA MET A 50 8.26 11.06 0.80
C MET A 50 7.46 9.78 0.71
N TYR A 51 8.02 8.75 0.11
CA TYR A 51 7.33 7.47 0.02
C TYR A 51 7.63 6.64 1.25
N PHE A 52 6.60 5.99 1.77
CA PHE A 52 6.68 5.13 2.94
C PHE A 52 6.33 3.72 2.50
N PHE A 53 7.12 2.75 2.96
CA PHE A 53 6.92 1.35 2.59
C PHE A 53 6.51 0.57 3.83
N PHE A 54 5.47 -0.25 3.69
CA PHE A 54 5.02 -1.05 4.82
C PHE A 54 4.33 -2.31 4.32
N ASN A 55 4.15 -3.24 5.24
CA ASN A 55 3.51 -4.51 4.95
C ASN A 55 2.05 -4.48 5.38
N ARG A 56 1.29 -5.42 4.87
CA ARG A 56 -0.11 -5.57 5.24
C ARG A 56 -0.27 -5.68 6.75
N ALA A 57 0.64 -6.40 7.39
CA ALA A 57 0.57 -6.61 8.83
C ALA A 57 0.74 -5.34 9.63
N ASP A 58 1.32 -4.30 9.01
CA ASP A 58 1.54 -3.02 9.70
C ASP A 58 0.31 -2.13 9.71
N ILE A 59 -0.71 -2.47 8.95
CA ILE A 59 -1.91 -1.64 8.83
C ILE A 59 -2.79 -1.83 10.05
N CYS A 60 -3.17 -0.72 10.67
CA CYS A 60 -4.06 -0.73 11.82
C CYS A 60 -5.52 -0.66 11.38
N GLU A 61 -5.84 0.36 10.59
CA GLU A 61 -7.22 0.60 10.15
C GLU A 61 -7.25 1.01 8.69
N ILE A 62 -8.32 0.60 7.99
CA ILE A 62 -8.59 1.07 6.64
C ILE A 62 -9.69 2.12 6.77
N LEU A 63 -9.33 3.38 6.50
CA LEU A 63 -10.25 4.50 6.64
C LEU A 63 -11.10 4.71 5.40
N HIS A 64 -10.53 4.43 4.24
CA HIS A 64 -11.20 4.60 2.95
C HIS A 64 -10.61 3.60 1.97
N LYS A 65 -11.45 2.86 1.31
CA LYS A 65 -10.99 1.91 0.32
C LYS A 65 -10.97 2.58 -1.04
N GLY A 66 -9.87 2.43 -1.76
CA GLY A 66 -9.71 3.05 -3.06
C GLY A 66 -10.63 2.45 -4.12
N TYR A 67 -10.53 3.02 -5.30
CA TYR A 67 -11.40 2.65 -6.41
C TYR A 67 -11.08 1.24 -6.91
N GLU A 68 -12.11 0.45 -7.13
CA GLU A 68 -11.97 -0.90 -7.67
C GLU A 68 -12.84 -1.04 -8.90
N ASP A 69 -12.31 -1.69 -9.91
CA ASP A 69 -13.03 -1.99 -11.14
C ASP A 69 -12.46 -3.26 -11.76
N ASP A 70 -12.83 -3.54 -13.00
CA ASP A 70 -12.35 -4.74 -13.68
C ASP A 70 -10.86 -4.72 -13.89
N ASP A 71 -10.26 -3.56 -14.08
CA ASP A 71 -8.81 -3.45 -14.24
C ASP A 71 -8.11 -3.84 -12.95
N PHE A 72 -8.63 -3.41 -11.82
CA PHE A 72 -8.06 -3.79 -10.54
C PHE A 72 -8.20 -5.30 -10.31
N ALA A 73 -9.36 -5.85 -10.65
CA ALA A 73 -9.58 -7.28 -10.47
C ALA A 73 -8.61 -8.10 -11.32
N ALA A 74 -8.36 -7.65 -12.55
CA ALA A 74 -7.41 -8.35 -13.43
C ALA A 74 -6.00 -8.28 -12.87
N MET A 75 -5.59 -7.12 -12.38
CA MET A 75 -4.27 -6.95 -11.78
C MET A 75 -4.12 -7.82 -10.54
N GLN A 76 -5.15 -7.85 -9.70
CA GLN A 76 -5.12 -8.65 -8.49
C GLN A 76 -4.94 -10.13 -8.80
N SER A 77 -5.61 -10.59 -9.85
CA SER A 77 -5.49 -11.97 -10.30
C SER A 77 -4.06 -12.27 -10.76
N LEU A 78 -3.47 -11.36 -11.54
CA LEU A 78 -2.09 -11.52 -11.98
C LEU A 78 -1.11 -11.58 -10.81
N ILE A 79 -1.29 -10.70 -9.85
CA ILE A 79 -0.44 -10.68 -8.66
C ILE A 79 -0.59 -11.98 -7.88
N GLY A 80 -1.81 -12.45 -7.72
CA GLY A 80 -2.06 -13.69 -6.99
C GLY A 80 -1.39 -14.88 -7.66
N ASN A 81 -1.34 -14.88 -8.99
CA ASN A 81 -0.70 -15.96 -9.72
C ASN A 81 0.82 -15.87 -9.68
N SER A 82 1.36 -14.66 -9.65
CA SER A 82 2.80 -14.44 -9.68
C SER A 82 3.43 -14.39 -8.31
N ARG A 83 2.66 -14.08 -7.29
CA ARG A 83 3.15 -13.85 -5.95
C ARG A 83 2.36 -14.69 -4.97
N LEU A 84 2.67 -15.96 -4.98
CA LEU A 84 1.92 -16.91 -4.17
C LEU A 84 2.02 -16.66 -2.68
N ASN A 85 3.06 -15.99 -2.25
CA ASN A 85 3.27 -15.72 -0.84
C ASN A 85 2.91 -14.30 -0.44
N PHE A 86 2.11 -13.63 -1.25
CA PHE A 86 1.60 -12.32 -0.85
C PHE A 86 0.78 -12.49 0.42
N SER A 87 1.16 -11.79 1.45
CA SER A 87 0.56 -11.96 2.77
C SER A 87 -0.79 -11.34 2.87
N GLU A 88 -1.68 -12.01 3.51
CA GLU A 88 -3.04 -11.51 3.69
C GLU A 88 -3.23 -10.93 5.06
#